data_08f1c81303d4ba0acd7eaeb561266b92
#
_entry.id   08f1c81303d4ba0acd7eaeb561266b92
#
_cell.length_a   1.000
_cell.length_b   1.000
_cell.length_c   1.000
_cell.angle_alpha   90.00
_cell.angle_beta   90.00
_cell.angle_gamma   90.00
#
_symmetry.space_group_name_H-M   'P 1'
#
loop_
_entity.id
_entity.type
_entity.pdbx_description
1 polymer ?
#
loop_
_entity_poly.entity_id
_entity_poly.type
_entity_poly.pdbx_seq_one_letter_code
_entity_poly.pdbx_strand_id
1 'polypeptide(L)'
;IEEGEFSGDGSLKIFPTAKSTEIFMLNKTDWNKFAEATGADLNDLKTIEGVTKTAQAYYEWTDSQTKKKNDGKAFFGRDAVANYFLIGAKQLGTEIFSVKDSKVTLNFDKEIIRKIWDNYYVPFVKGYFAASGKFRSDDINTGNILSFVGSSAGATFFPDEVIVDDTRSYPIDMEVLEAPKFEGGEDYAVQQGAGMVVTKGSDEEIEASVEFLKYLTEPENNTSYSVFCGIRLFAGNENSK
;
A
#
# COMPACT_ATOMS: atom_id res chain seq x y z
N ILE A 1 19.05 4.23 -9.53
CA ILE A 1 20.00 5.28 -9.97
C ILE A 1 19.24 6.33 -10.79
N GLU A 2 18.52 5.96 -11.84
CA GLU A 2 17.77 6.89 -12.72
C GLU A 2 16.92 7.93 -11.98
N GLU A 3 16.26 7.54 -10.90
CA GLU A 3 15.46 8.46 -10.07
C GLU A 3 16.30 9.53 -9.36
N GLY A 4 17.59 9.28 -9.16
CA GLY A 4 18.52 10.23 -8.55
C GLY A 4 19.22 11.16 -9.56
N GLU A 5 19.13 10.85 -10.85
CA GLU A 5 19.82 11.54 -11.96
C GLU A 5 18.88 12.45 -12.74
N PHE A 6 18.04 13.21 -12.08
CA PHE A 6 17.00 14.01 -12.74
C PHE A 6 17.51 15.30 -13.43
N SER A 7 18.78 15.71 -13.19
CA SER A 7 19.33 16.94 -13.75
C SER A 7 19.87 16.79 -15.19
N GLY A 8 19.96 15.55 -15.69
CA GLY A 8 20.46 15.27 -17.05
C GLY A 8 21.95 15.51 -17.28
N ASP A 9 22.71 15.82 -16.24
CA ASP A 9 24.16 16.05 -16.26
C ASP A 9 24.97 14.83 -15.80
N GLY A 10 24.31 13.70 -15.56
CA GLY A 10 24.91 12.46 -15.06
C GLY A 10 25.26 12.49 -13.56
N SER A 11 24.93 13.56 -12.84
CA SER A 11 25.18 13.67 -11.42
C SER A 11 24.03 13.05 -10.60
N LEU A 12 24.38 12.21 -9.62
CA LEU A 12 23.42 11.63 -8.68
C LEU A 12 23.06 12.67 -7.60
N LYS A 13 21.86 13.24 -7.69
CA LYS A 13 21.36 14.25 -6.74
C LYS A 13 20.65 13.62 -5.54
N ILE A 14 20.06 12.45 -5.72
CA ILE A 14 19.37 11.70 -4.67
C ILE A 14 20.03 10.33 -4.56
N PHE A 15 20.63 10.05 -3.43
CA PHE A 15 21.23 8.75 -3.16
C PHE A 15 20.11 7.75 -2.81
N PRO A 16 19.89 6.66 -3.60
CA PRO A 16 18.84 5.69 -3.34
C PRO A 16 19.20 4.84 -2.12
N THR A 17 18.37 4.91 -1.08
CA THR A 17 18.62 4.19 0.17
C THR A 17 17.67 3.04 0.40
N ALA A 18 16.42 3.16 -0.05
CA ALA A 18 15.40 2.14 0.21
C ALA A 18 14.35 2.09 -0.90
N LYS A 19 13.72 0.93 -1.08
CA LYS A 19 12.60 0.72 -2.00
C LYS A 19 11.49 -0.04 -1.32
N SER A 20 10.25 0.39 -1.58
CA SER A 20 9.03 -0.30 -1.16
C SER A 20 8.03 -0.33 -2.30
N THR A 21 6.95 -1.07 -2.10
CA THR A 21 5.80 -1.10 -3.00
C THR A 21 4.52 -1.15 -2.16
N GLU A 22 3.37 -1.07 -2.79
CA GLU A 22 2.13 -1.36 -2.11
C GLU A 22 1.86 -2.86 -2.08
N ILE A 23 1.37 -3.33 -0.95
CA ILE A 23 0.93 -4.72 -0.71
C ILE A 23 -0.47 -4.70 -0.10
N PHE A 24 -1.18 -5.81 -0.24
CA PHE A 24 -2.46 -6.04 0.44
C PHE A 24 -2.20 -6.75 1.77
N MET A 25 -2.62 -6.15 2.86
CA MET A 25 -2.51 -6.69 4.22
C MET A 25 -3.89 -7.04 4.75
N LEU A 26 -4.01 -8.22 5.33
CA LEU A 26 -5.29 -8.82 5.74
C LEU A 26 -5.18 -9.37 7.17
N ASN A 27 -6.15 -9.07 8.01
CA ASN A 27 -6.39 -9.79 9.27
C ASN A 27 -6.86 -11.22 8.94
N LYS A 28 -5.92 -12.16 8.93
CA LYS A 28 -6.15 -13.56 8.59
C LYS A 28 -7.11 -14.24 9.56
N THR A 29 -7.03 -13.89 10.83
CA THR A 29 -7.84 -14.50 11.89
C THR A 29 -9.33 -14.27 11.66
N ASP A 30 -9.72 -13.04 11.32
CA ASP A 30 -11.13 -12.72 11.06
C ASP A 30 -11.54 -13.08 9.63
N TRP A 31 -10.60 -13.04 8.68
CA TRP A 31 -10.83 -13.57 7.34
C TRP A 31 -11.26 -15.05 7.37
N ASN A 32 -10.55 -15.89 8.15
CA ASN A 32 -10.86 -17.31 8.23
C ASN A 32 -12.29 -17.56 8.74
N LYS A 33 -12.77 -16.76 9.71
CA LYS A 33 -14.16 -16.83 10.19
C LYS A 33 -15.17 -16.47 9.12
N PHE A 34 -14.87 -15.42 8.35
CA PHE A 34 -15.69 -14.99 7.23
C PHE A 34 -15.71 -16.02 6.10
N ALA A 35 -14.54 -16.51 5.70
CA ALA A 35 -14.39 -17.51 4.63
C ALA A 35 -15.08 -18.83 4.97
N GLU A 36 -14.94 -19.31 6.21
CA GLU A 36 -15.66 -20.51 6.69
C GLU A 36 -17.18 -20.34 6.62
N ALA A 37 -17.67 -19.17 6.96
CA ALA A 37 -19.13 -18.89 7.01
C ALA A 37 -19.75 -18.66 5.62
N THR A 38 -18.97 -18.17 4.64
CA THR A 38 -19.52 -17.68 3.36
C THR A 38 -18.96 -18.39 2.12
N GLY A 39 -17.85 -19.11 2.26
CA GLY A 39 -17.11 -19.70 1.14
C GLY A 39 -16.25 -18.71 0.36
N ALA A 40 -15.93 -17.54 0.95
CA ALA A 40 -15.05 -16.55 0.32
C ALA A 40 -13.65 -17.12 0.08
N ASP A 41 -13.04 -16.75 -1.06
CA ASP A 41 -11.71 -17.24 -1.49
C ASP A 41 -10.73 -16.06 -1.60
N LEU A 42 -9.49 -16.27 -1.14
CA LEU A 42 -8.41 -15.28 -1.28
C LEU A 42 -8.10 -14.94 -2.76
N ASN A 43 -8.41 -15.85 -3.69
CA ASN A 43 -8.26 -15.58 -5.12
C ASN A 43 -9.16 -14.43 -5.62
N ASP A 44 -10.30 -14.20 -4.97
CA ASP A 44 -11.18 -13.08 -5.29
C ASP A 44 -10.54 -11.73 -5.00
N LEU A 45 -9.54 -11.70 -4.10
CA LEU A 45 -8.83 -10.49 -3.70
C LEU A 45 -7.74 -10.06 -4.70
N LYS A 46 -7.50 -10.81 -5.76
CA LYS A 46 -6.50 -10.47 -6.80
C LYS A 46 -6.93 -9.33 -7.70
N THR A 47 -8.22 -9.03 -7.75
CA THR A 47 -8.76 -7.95 -8.58
C THR A 47 -9.48 -6.89 -7.74
N ILE A 48 -9.47 -5.65 -8.22
CA ILE A 48 -10.19 -4.54 -7.59
C ILE A 48 -11.69 -4.83 -7.52
N GLU A 49 -12.25 -5.37 -8.61
CA GLU A 49 -13.65 -5.76 -8.70
C GLU A 49 -13.99 -6.91 -7.72
N GLY A 50 -13.07 -7.86 -7.58
CA GLY A 50 -13.21 -8.95 -6.61
C GLY A 50 -13.16 -8.45 -5.17
N VAL A 51 -12.23 -7.55 -4.83
CA VAL A 51 -12.19 -6.89 -3.51
C VAL A 51 -13.51 -6.15 -3.22
N THR A 52 -14.07 -5.46 -4.21
CA THR A 52 -15.36 -4.76 -4.06
C THR A 52 -16.51 -5.71 -3.76
N LYS A 53 -16.60 -6.85 -4.48
CA LYS A 53 -17.61 -7.88 -4.24
C LYS A 53 -17.46 -8.54 -2.86
N THR A 54 -16.22 -8.88 -2.51
CA THR A 54 -15.92 -9.47 -1.20
C THR A 54 -16.25 -8.50 -0.06
N ALA A 55 -15.97 -7.21 -0.24
CA ALA A 55 -16.31 -6.18 0.73
C ALA A 55 -17.81 -6.03 0.94
N GLN A 56 -18.59 -6.12 -0.12
CA GLN A 56 -20.05 -6.16 0.00
C GLN A 56 -20.51 -7.40 0.78
N ALA A 57 -20.01 -8.58 0.43
CA ALA A 57 -20.38 -9.83 1.10
C ALA A 57 -19.97 -9.81 2.60
N TYR A 58 -18.81 -9.25 2.93
CA TYR A 58 -18.38 -9.09 4.31
C TYR A 58 -19.29 -8.15 5.10
N TYR A 59 -19.66 -7.00 4.50
CA TYR A 59 -20.58 -6.06 5.11
C TYR A 59 -21.93 -6.72 5.40
N GLU A 60 -22.52 -7.40 4.40
CA GLU A 60 -23.80 -8.10 4.53
C GLU A 60 -23.74 -9.23 5.57
N TRP A 61 -22.65 -9.99 5.59
CA TRP A 61 -22.43 -11.04 6.58
C TRP A 61 -22.34 -10.48 8.00
N THR A 62 -21.58 -9.41 8.23
CA THR A 62 -21.45 -8.79 9.55
C THR A 62 -22.75 -8.09 9.99
N ASP A 63 -23.48 -7.45 9.08
CA ASP A 63 -24.81 -6.86 9.33
C ASP A 63 -25.82 -7.92 9.80
N SER A 64 -25.76 -9.11 9.20
CA SER A 64 -26.66 -10.23 9.57
C SER A 64 -26.44 -10.76 10.99
N GLN A 65 -25.31 -10.49 11.60
CA GLN A 65 -24.97 -10.96 12.95
C GLN A 65 -25.50 -10.06 14.06
N THR A 66 -26.05 -8.89 13.71
CA THR A 66 -26.62 -7.95 14.67
C THR A 66 -28.12 -7.80 14.47
N LYS A 67 -28.83 -7.25 15.47
CA LYS A 67 -30.24 -6.92 15.35
C LYS A 67 -30.49 -5.58 14.67
N LYS A 68 -29.48 -4.74 14.65
CA LYS A 68 -29.51 -3.45 14.00
C LYS A 68 -29.25 -3.65 12.51
N LYS A 69 -29.98 -2.95 11.66
CA LYS A 69 -29.80 -3.03 10.21
C LYS A 69 -28.86 -1.93 9.73
N ASN A 70 -28.11 -2.22 8.70
CA ASN A 70 -27.15 -1.33 8.06
C ASN A 70 -26.01 -0.89 9.02
N ASP A 71 -25.55 -1.82 9.87
CA ASP A 71 -24.40 -1.63 10.74
C ASP A 71 -23.27 -2.64 10.46
N GLY A 72 -23.27 -3.21 9.27
CA GLY A 72 -22.19 -4.05 8.79
C GLY A 72 -20.82 -3.36 8.84
N LYS A 73 -19.78 -4.16 9.01
CA LYS A 73 -18.39 -3.66 9.09
C LYS A 73 -17.80 -3.48 7.70
N ALA A 74 -16.96 -2.48 7.56
CA ALA A 74 -16.17 -2.30 6.35
C ALA A 74 -15.09 -3.41 6.24
N PHE A 75 -14.81 -3.80 5.01
CA PHE A 75 -13.81 -4.82 4.71
C PHE A 75 -12.45 -4.23 4.41
N PHE A 76 -12.39 -3.09 3.70
CA PHE A 76 -11.19 -2.65 3.03
C PHE A 76 -10.93 -1.14 3.17
N GLY A 77 -9.64 -0.76 3.14
CA GLY A 77 -9.20 0.61 3.05
C GLY A 77 -7.91 0.78 2.24
N ARG A 78 -7.49 2.01 2.01
CA ARG A 78 -6.21 2.35 1.37
C ARG A 78 -5.52 3.48 2.10
N ASP A 79 -4.20 3.40 2.23
CA ASP A 79 -3.39 4.50 2.76
C ASP A 79 -3.18 5.60 1.72
N ALA A 80 -2.96 5.24 0.46
CA ALA A 80 -2.66 6.20 -0.61
C ALA A 80 -3.64 6.10 -1.78
N VAL A 81 -4.72 6.87 -1.73
CA VAL A 81 -5.73 6.93 -2.79
C VAL A 81 -5.16 7.51 -4.09
N ALA A 82 -4.19 8.42 -4.02
CA ALA A 82 -3.53 8.96 -5.21
C ALA A 82 -2.83 7.86 -6.02
N ASN A 83 -2.14 6.93 -5.36
CA ASN A 83 -1.51 5.80 -6.03
C ASN A 83 -2.54 4.90 -6.72
N TYR A 84 -3.69 4.67 -6.07
CA TYR A 84 -4.77 3.91 -6.67
C TYR A 84 -5.23 4.48 -8.01
N PHE A 85 -5.38 5.82 -8.11
CA PHE A 85 -5.74 6.47 -9.36
C PHE A 85 -4.64 6.36 -10.42
N LEU A 86 -3.39 6.64 -10.05
CA LEU A 86 -2.26 6.65 -10.97
C LEU A 86 -1.96 5.25 -11.52
N ILE A 87 -1.88 4.26 -10.64
CA ILE A 87 -1.60 2.88 -11.02
C ILE A 87 -2.80 2.26 -11.72
N GLY A 88 -4.02 2.50 -11.23
CA GLY A 88 -5.24 2.02 -11.86
C GLY A 88 -5.40 2.54 -13.30
N ALA A 89 -5.07 3.80 -13.56
CA ALA A 89 -5.06 4.34 -14.91
C ALA A 89 -4.06 3.60 -15.82
N LYS A 90 -2.83 3.35 -15.32
CA LYS A 90 -1.83 2.59 -16.07
C LYS A 90 -2.26 1.14 -16.33
N GLN A 91 -2.82 0.47 -15.33
CA GLN A 91 -3.39 -0.88 -15.49
C GLN A 91 -4.47 -0.92 -16.57
N LEU A 92 -5.22 0.16 -16.74
CA LEU A 92 -6.28 0.31 -17.74
C LEU A 92 -5.79 0.92 -19.06
N GLY A 93 -4.48 1.02 -19.27
CA GLY A 93 -3.87 1.42 -20.55
C GLY A 93 -3.77 2.93 -20.77
N THR A 94 -3.86 3.76 -19.73
CA THR A 94 -3.70 5.22 -19.83
C THR A 94 -2.81 5.79 -18.74
N GLU A 95 -2.36 7.02 -18.95
CA GLU A 95 -1.67 7.81 -17.92
C GLU A 95 -2.46 9.09 -17.65
N ILE A 96 -2.69 9.40 -16.36
CA ILE A 96 -3.40 10.65 -15.98
C ILE A 96 -2.58 11.87 -16.36
N PHE A 97 -1.25 11.79 -16.20
CA PHE A 97 -0.33 12.85 -16.56
C PHE A 97 0.70 12.34 -17.56
N SER A 98 1.01 13.15 -18.57
CA SER A 98 2.18 12.96 -19.42
C SER A 98 3.02 14.22 -19.44
N VAL A 99 4.35 14.05 -19.51
CA VAL A 99 5.31 15.16 -19.58
C VAL A 99 6.09 15.05 -20.89
N LYS A 100 5.99 16.06 -21.73
CA LYS A 100 6.75 16.16 -22.96
C LYS A 100 7.28 17.58 -23.12
N ASP A 101 8.58 17.72 -23.43
CA ASP A 101 9.24 19.02 -23.61
C ASP A 101 8.99 19.99 -22.44
N SER A 102 9.10 19.52 -21.21
CA SER A 102 8.82 20.26 -19.97
C SER A 102 7.37 20.76 -19.82
N LYS A 103 6.45 20.25 -20.64
CA LYS A 103 5.02 20.54 -20.54
C LYS A 103 4.28 19.35 -19.95
N VAL A 104 3.48 19.62 -18.94
CA VAL A 104 2.57 18.64 -18.36
C VAL A 104 1.24 18.68 -19.09
N THR A 105 0.77 17.53 -19.53
CA THR A 105 -0.56 17.36 -20.11
C THR A 105 -1.38 16.46 -19.18
N LEU A 106 -2.61 16.87 -18.90
CA LEU A 106 -3.60 16.06 -18.20
C LEU A 106 -4.38 15.24 -19.23
N ASN A 107 -4.28 13.92 -19.13
CA ASN A 107 -5.02 12.99 -19.97
C ASN A 107 -6.22 12.47 -19.16
N PHE A 108 -7.40 13.02 -19.43
CA PHE A 108 -8.61 12.68 -18.70
C PHE A 108 -9.53 11.81 -19.58
N ASP A 109 -9.29 10.49 -19.52
CA ASP A 109 -10.23 9.52 -20.08
C ASP A 109 -11.40 9.32 -19.13
N LYS A 110 -12.59 9.78 -19.54
CA LYS A 110 -13.77 9.78 -18.67
C LYS A 110 -14.24 8.37 -18.31
N GLU A 111 -14.12 7.40 -19.20
CA GLU A 111 -14.58 6.02 -18.96
C GLU A 111 -13.65 5.31 -17.98
N ILE A 112 -12.34 5.46 -18.19
CA ILE A 112 -11.33 4.90 -17.29
C ILE A 112 -11.42 5.54 -15.90
N ILE A 113 -11.45 6.86 -15.82
CA ILE A 113 -11.58 7.58 -14.54
C ILE A 113 -12.89 7.20 -13.84
N ARG A 114 -14.00 7.03 -14.59
CA ARG A 114 -15.27 6.58 -14.04
C ARG A 114 -15.16 5.16 -13.46
N LYS A 115 -14.52 4.23 -14.17
CA LYS A 115 -14.30 2.86 -13.69
C LYS A 115 -13.48 2.87 -12.39
N ILE A 116 -12.38 3.62 -12.34
CA ILE A 116 -11.55 3.78 -11.15
C ILE A 116 -12.38 4.37 -10.00
N TRP A 117 -13.11 5.45 -10.25
CA TRP A 117 -13.93 6.12 -9.26
C TRP A 117 -15.03 5.22 -8.69
N ASP A 118 -15.78 4.54 -9.55
CA ASP A 118 -16.90 3.72 -9.14
C ASP A 118 -16.46 2.50 -8.29
N ASN A 119 -15.26 1.96 -8.53
CA ASN A 119 -14.70 0.86 -7.74
C ASN A 119 -14.04 1.29 -6.41
N TYR A 120 -14.01 2.58 -6.10
CA TYR A 120 -13.56 3.09 -4.81
C TYR A 120 -14.65 3.89 -4.09
N TYR A 121 -15.19 4.89 -4.77
CA TYR A 121 -16.18 5.80 -4.17
C TYR A 121 -17.50 5.11 -3.82
N VAL A 122 -18.02 4.30 -4.72
CA VAL A 122 -19.30 3.60 -4.48
C VAL A 122 -19.22 2.65 -3.29
N PRO A 123 -18.23 1.73 -3.19
CA PRO A 123 -18.11 0.89 -1.99
C PRO A 123 -17.81 1.69 -0.72
N PHE A 124 -17.09 2.82 -0.81
CA PHE A 124 -16.86 3.69 0.33
C PHE A 124 -18.16 4.33 0.86
N VAL A 125 -18.99 4.89 -0.02
CA VAL A 125 -20.27 5.48 0.38
C VAL A 125 -21.26 4.45 0.92
N LYS A 126 -21.17 3.20 0.44
CA LYS A 126 -21.98 2.09 0.95
C LYS A 126 -21.50 1.51 2.28
N GLY A 127 -20.36 1.98 2.81
CA GLY A 127 -19.75 1.48 4.06
C GLY A 127 -18.98 0.17 3.91
N TYR A 128 -18.74 -0.29 2.68
CA TYR A 128 -17.94 -1.49 2.40
C TYR A 128 -16.43 -1.21 2.56
N PHE A 129 -16.03 0.03 2.28
CA PHE A 129 -14.70 0.56 2.51
C PHE A 129 -14.74 1.64 3.58
N ALA A 130 -13.65 1.78 4.34
CA ALA A 130 -13.53 2.83 5.36
C ALA A 130 -12.10 3.37 5.49
N ALA A 131 -12.03 4.55 6.08
CA ALA A 131 -10.79 5.24 6.41
C ALA A 131 -11.09 6.19 7.59
N SER A 132 -10.96 5.71 8.82
CA SER A 132 -11.31 6.44 10.04
C SER A 132 -10.09 6.95 10.79
N GLY A 133 -9.06 6.12 10.96
CA GLY A 133 -7.80 6.49 11.60
C GLY A 133 -6.86 7.28 10.68
N LYS A 134 -5.73 7.67 11.22
CA LYS A 134 -4.66 8.32 10.43
C LYS A 134 -4.06 7.35 9.41
N PHE A 135 -3.79 6.12 9.84
CA PHE A 135 -3.33 5.01 9.02
C PHE A 135 -4.34 3.88 9.03
N ARG A 136 -4.32 3.04 8.00
CA ARG A 136 -5.23 1.88 7.91
C ARG A 136 -4.92 0.80 8.95
N SER A 137 -3.67 0.72 9.42
CA SER A 137 -3.30 -0.10 10.57
C SER A 137 -4.08 0.27 11.85
N ASP A 138 -4.38 1.56 12.06
CA ASP A 138 -5.22 2.00 13.18
C ASP A 138 -6.64 1.44 13.05
N ASP A 139 -7.17 1.40 11.82
CA ASP A 139 -8.51 0.84 11.55
C ASP A 139 -8.56 -0.69 11.71
N ILE A 140 -7.48 -1.42 11.40
CA ILE A 140 -7.36 -2.85 11.71
C ILE A 140 -7.35 -3.04 13.23
N ASN A 141 -6.56 -2.26 13.97
CA ASN A 141 -6.42 -2.37 15.41
C ASN A 141 -7.76 -2.15 16.15
N THR A 142 -8.63 -1.32 15.62
CA THR A 142 -9.98 -1.07 16.16
C THR A 142 -11.06 -1.99 15.55
N GLY A 143 -10.71 -2.87 14.63
CA GLY A 143 -11.65 -3.76 13.93
C GLY A 143 -12.64 -3.03 13.03
N ASN A 144 -12.32 -1.80 12.60
CA ASN A 144 -13.14 -1.01 11.68
C ASN A 144 -13.04 -1.49 10.24
N ILE A 145 -11.89 -2.07 9.86
CA ILE A 145 -11.70 -2.74 8.57
C ILE A 145 -11.00 -4.08 8.78
N LEU A 146 -11.11 -4.98 7.80
CA LEU A 146 -10.45 -6.29 7.82
C LEU A 146 -9.13 -6.29 7.05
N SER A 147 -8.99 -5.43 6.06
CA SER A 147 -7.86 -5.42 5.13
C SER A 147 -7.56 -4.03 4.59
N PHE A 148 -6.35 -3.84 4.10
CA PHE A 148 -5.99 -2.62 3.41
C PHE A 148 -4.83 -2.80 2.44
N VAL A 149 -4.70 -1.86 1.50
CA VAL A 149 -3.49 -1.68 0.69
C VAL A 149 -2.69 -0.51 1.25
N GLY A 150 -1.44 -0.80 1.56
CA GLY A 150 -0.48 0.18 2.04
C GLY A 150 0.95 -0.19 1.66
N SER A 151 1.90 0.64 2.05
CA SER A 151 3.33 0.40 1.78
C SER A 151 3.83 -0.88 2.43
N SER A 152 4.66 -1.65 1.73
CA SER A 152 5.36 -2.80 2.31
C SER A 152 6.23 -2.41 3.52
N ALA A 153 6.72 -1.18 3.59
CA ALA A 153 7.40 -0.64 4.77
C ALA A 153 6.45 -0.48 5.97
N GLY A 154 5.15 -0.39 5.73
CA GLY A 154 4.11 -0.31 6.77
C GLY A 154 3.74 -1.64 7.40
N ALA A 155 4.19 -2.78 6.84
CA ALA A 155 3.83 -4.10 7.35
C ALA A 155 4.28 -4.33 8.81
N THR A 156 5.36 -3.68 9.23
CA THR A 156 5.85 -3.73 10.62
C THR A 156 4.94 -3.01 11.62
N PHE A 157 4.00 -2.22 11.15
CA PHE A 157 2.99 -1.53 11.95
C PHE A 157 1.62 -2.19 11.90
N PHE A 158 1.52 -3.35 11.26
CA PHE A 158 0.29 -4.13 11.32
C PHE A 158 0.08 -4.60 12.77
N PRO A 159 -1.11 -4.42 13.37
CA PRO A 159 -1.32 -4.75 14.77
C PRO A 159 -1.34 -6.27 15.03
N ASP A 160 -0.90 -6.67 16.20
CA ASP A 160 -0.94 -8.06 16.66
C ASP A 160 -2.29 -8.44 17.30
N GLU A 161 -3.15 -7.46 17.52
CA GLU A 161 -4.47 -7.65 18.15
C GLU A 161 -5.51 -6.66 17.61
N VAL A 162 -6.77 -7.04 17.76
CA VAL A 162 -7.92 -6.13 17.62
C VAL A 162 -8.43 -5.76 19.02
N ILE A 163 -8.51 -4.45 19.29
CA ILE A 163 -9.05 -3.88 20.51
C ILE A 163 -10.56 -3.66 20.30
N VAL A 164 -11.37 -4.41 21.06
CA VAL A 164 -12.84 -4.31 20.98
C VAL A 164 -13.36 -3.20 21.88
N ASP A 165 -12.80 -3.10 23.08
CA ASP A 165 -13.08 -2.06 24.08
C ASP A 165 -11.97 -2.02 25.13
N ASP A 166 -12.11 -1.19 26.16
CA ASP A 166 -11.10 -0.98 27.22
C ASP A 166 -10.73 -2.26 28.00
N THR A 167 -11.50 -3.33 27.87
CA THR A 167 -11.35 -4.57 28.64
C THR A 167 -11.16 -5.82 27.80
N ARG A 168 -11.38 -5.72 26.48
CA ARG A 168 -11.37 -6.87 25.57
C ARG A 168 -10.56 -6.58 24.33
N SER A 169 -9.61 -7.44 24.07
CA SER A 169 -8.89 -7.56 22.81
C SER A 169 -8.73 -9.03 22.42
N TYR A 170 -8.34 -9.30 21.22
CA TYR A 170 -7.99 -10.64 20.77
C TYR A 170 -6.85 -10.59 19.75
N PRO A 171 -5.94 -11.59 19.79
CA PRO A 171 -4.80 -11.63 18.87
C PRO A 171 -5.24 -11.93 17.45
N ILE A 172 -4.50 -11.38 16.50
CA ILE A 172 -4.71 -11.59 15.07
C ILE A 172 -3.39 -11.91 14.35
N ASP A 173 -3.50 -12.68 13.28
CA ASP A 173 -2.40 -12.96 12.35
C ASP A 173 -2.56 -12.12 11.08
N MET A 174 -1.44 -11.67 10.53
CA MET A 174 -1.40 -10.99 9.25
C MET A 174 -1.21 -12.00 8.10
N GLU A 175 -1.98 -11.80 7.02
CA GLU A 175 -1.68 -12.36 5.70
C GLU A 175 -1.28 -11.25 4.75
N VAL A 176 -0.24 -11.50 3.95
CA VAL A 176 0.24 -10.54 2.94
C VAL A 176 -0.02 -11.11 1.55
N LEU A 177 -0.73 -10.34 0.74
CA LEU A 177 -1.04 -10.67 -0.64
C LEU A 177 -0.51 -9.58 -1.58
N GLU A 178 -0.46 -9.87 -2.86
CA GLU A 178 -0.20 -8.85 -3.88
C GLU A 178 -1.30 -7.77 -3.88
N ALA A 179 -0.92 -6.52 -4.15
CA ALA A 179 -1.89 -5.46 -4.32
C ALA A 179 -2.81 -5.77 -5.52
N PRO A 180 -4.15 -5.65 -5.37
CA PRO A 180 -5.08 -6.02 -6.43
C PRO A 180 -4.96 -5.08 -7.63
N LYS A 181 -5.16 -5.63 -8.82
CA LYS A 181 -5.25 -4.88 -10.08
C LYS A 181 -6.66 -4.90 -10.65
N PHE A 182 -6.95 -4.03 -11.60
CA PHE A 182 -8.21 -4.10 -12.34
C PHE A 182 -8.29 -5.40 -13.17
N GLU A 183 -9.47 -5.99 -13.24
CA GLU A 183 -9.73 -7.19 -14.05
C GLU A 183 -9.40 -6.93 -15.52
N GLY A 184 -8.57 -7.80 -16.11
CA GLY A 184 -8.04 -7.63 -17.47
C GLY A 184 -7.02 -6.50 -17.63
N GLY A 185 -6.59 -5.86 -16.53
CA GLY A 185 -5.59 -4.79 -16.56
C GLY A 185 -4.16 -5.30 -16.65
N GLU A 186 -3.28 -4.42 -17.10
CA GLU A 186 -1.83 -4.63 -17.16
C GLU A 186 -1.19 -4.76 -15.78
N ASP A 187 -0.03 -5.43 -15.71
CA ASP A 187 0.71 -5.60 -14.46
C ASP A 187 1.54 -4.34 -14.12
N TYR A 188 0.93 -3.41 -13.42
CA TYR A 188 1.60 -2.23 -12.87
C TYR A 188 1.50 -2.20 -11.35
N ALA A 189 2.63 -1.94 -10.70
CA ALA A 189 2.72 -1.69 -9.28
C ALA A 189 3.44 -0.36 -9.03
N VAL A 190 3.13 0.28 -7.91
CA VAL A 190 3.84 1.49 -7.51
C VAL A 190 5.23 1.13 -7.01
N GLN A 191 6.25 1.80 -7.52
CA GLN A 191 7.56 1.84 -6.90
C GLN A 191 7.61 3.04 -5.97
N GLN A 192 7.72 2.77 -4.70
CA GLN A 192 7.96 3.76 -3.67
C GLN A 192 9.42 3.70 -3.25
N GLY A 193 9.86 4.66 -2.54
CA GLY A 193 11.19 4.58 -2.04
C GLY A 193 11.60 5.83 -1.31
N ALA A 194 12.70 5.71 -0.64
CA ALA A 194 13.38 6.82 -0.04
C ALA A 194 14.75 7.00 -0.67
N GLY A 195 15.11 8.24 -0.85
CA GLY A 195 16.46 8.64 -1.19
C GLY A 195 16.92 9.72 -0.22
N MET A 196 18.21 9.80 -0.03
CA MET A 196 18.84 10.82 0.81
C MET A 196 19.56 11.84 -0.06
N VAL A 197 19.45 13.10 0.33
CA VAL A 197 20.13 14.23 -0.32
C VAL A 197 21.05 14.86 0.70
N VAL A 198 22.33 15.00 0.34
CA VAL A 198 23.25 15.82 1.10
C VAL A 198 22.95 17.29 0.78
N THR A 199 22.46 18.02 1.76
CA THR A 199 22.12 19.44 1.60
C THR A 199 23.37 20.31 1.68
N LYS A 200 23.26 21.56 1.21
CA LYS A 200 24.32 22.55 1.36
C LYS A 200 24.55 22.83 2.86
N GLY A 201 25.83 22.76 3.27
CA GLY A 201 26.24 23.03 4.64
C GLY A 201 27.71 23.44 4.66
N SER A 202 28.37 23.39 5.82
CA SER A 202 29.82 23.49 5.91
C SER A 202 30.51 22.24 5.34
N ASP A 203 31.78 22.30 5.05
CA ASP A 203 32.53 21.16 4.51
C ASP A 203 32.49 19.96 5.48
N GLU A 204 32.55 20.21 6.80
CA GLU A 204 32.48 19.19 7.84
C GLU A 204 31.09 18.53 7.91
N GLU A 205 29.99 19.30 7.75
CA GLU A 205 28.62 18.77 7.72
C GLU A 205 28.39 17.91 6.48
N ILE A 206 28.94 18.33 5.34
CA ILE A 206 28.85 17.55 4.09
C ILE A 206 29.67 16.27 4.24
N GLU A 207 30.90 16.32 4.75
CA GLU A 207 31.74 15.15 4.98
C GLU A 207 31.06 14.14 5.93
N ALA A 208 30.56 14.62 7.06
CA ALA A 208 29.81 13.77 8.01
C ALA A 208 28.59 13.12 7.37
N SER A 209 27.85 13.83 6.52
CA SER A 209 26.69 13.30 5.79
C SER A 209 27.12 12.19 4.81
N VAL A 210 28.22 12.37 4.11
CA VAL A 210 28.77 11.37 3.19
C VAL A 210 29.25 10.13 3.94
N GLU A 211 29.94 10.29 5.07
CA GLU A 211 30.34 9.15 5.91
C GLU A 211 29.15 8.38 6.46
N PHE A 212 28.08 9.08 6.86
CA PHE A 212 26.83 8.41 7.25
C PHE A 212 26.23 7.58 6.10
N LEU A 213 26.20 8.10 4.87
CA LEU A 213 25.71 7.35 3.71
C LEU A 213 26.58 6.12 3.41
N LYS A 214 27.92 6.24 3.54
CA LYS A 214 28.82 5.09 3.40
C LYS A 214 28.53 4.03 4.45
N TYR A 215 28.41 4.42 5.73
CA TYR A 215 28.07 3.53 6.84
C TYR A 215 26.74 2.79 6.57
N LEU A 216 25.69 3.52 6.15
CA LEU A 216 24.37 2.96 5.88
C LEU A 216 24.39 1.93 4.73
N THR A 217 25.32 2.08 3.78
CA THR A 217 25.43 1.20 2.60
C THR A 217 26.42 0.06 2.75
N GLU A 218 27.14 -0.02 3.86
CA GLU A 218 27.91 -1.22 4.18
C GLU A 218 26.98 -2.45 4.28
N PRO A 219 27.36 -3.61 3.72
CA PRO A 219 26.46 -4.77 3.60
C PRO A 219 25.79 -5.20 4.91
N GLU A 220 26.50 -5.17 6.02
CA GLU A 220 25.99 -5.56 7.34
C GLU A 220 24.96 -4.57 7.86
N ASN A 221 25.29 -3.27 7.83
CA ASN A 221 24.39 -2.20 8.28
C ASN A 221 23.15 -2.11 7.39
N ASN A 222 23.36 -2.26 6.09
CA ASN A 222 22.29 -2.26 5.10
C ASN A 222 21.31 -3.42 5.32
N THR A 223 21.80 -4.63 5.57
CA THR A 223 20.99 -5.80 5.88
C THR A 223 20.18 -5.58 7.16
N SER A 224 20.82 -5.11 8.22
CA SER A 224 20.18 -4.84 9.50
C SER A 224 19.07 -3.79 9.36
N TYR A 225 19.34 -2.72 8.65
CA TYR A 225 18.35 -1.67 8.36
C TYR A 225 17.16 -2.20 7.53
N SER A 226 17.43 -3.03 6.51
CA SER A 226 16.40 -3.62 5.67
C SER A 226 15.47 -4.53 6.44
N VAL A 227 16.02 -5.39 7.29
CA VAL A 227 15.24 -6.31 8.12
C VAL A 227 14.38 -5.54 9.12
N PHE A 228 14.97 -4.54 9.79
CA PHE A 228 14.27 -3.74 10.78
C PHE A 228 13.11 -2.92 10.19
N CYS A 229 13.32 -2.35 9.00
CA CYS A 229 12.32 -1.49 8.35
C CYS A 229 11.34 -2.25 7.45
N GLY A 230 11.46 -3.57 7.27
CA GLY A 230 10.66 -4.31 6.29
C GLY A 230 10.88 -3.82 4.85
N ILE A 231 11.97 -3.11 4.60
CA ILE A 231 12.32 -2.45 3.34
C ILE A 231 13.36 -3.31 2.63
N ARG A 232 13.17 -3.60 1.34
CA ARG A 232 14.25 -4.17 0.53
C ARG A 232 15.20 -3.07 0.12
N LEU A 233 16.42 -3.12 0.64
CA LEU A 233 17.53 -2.33 0.12
C LEU A 233 18.14 -3.06 -1.08
N PHE A 234 18.35 -2.33 -2.17
CA PHE A 234 19.09 -2.85 -3.31
C PHE A 234 20.60 -2.76 -3.05
N ALA A 235 21.14 -3.71 -2.32
CA ALA A 235 22.53 -4.08 -2.52
C ALA A 235 22.54 -5.10 -3.65
N GLY A 236 23.15 -4.77 -4.76
CA GLY A 236 23.29 -5.69 -5.88
C GLY A 236 23.96 -6.98 -5.41
N ASN A 237 23.19 -8.04 -5.38
CA ASN A 237 23.65 -9.41 -5.42
C ASN A 237 22.68 -10.20 -6.28
N GLU A 238 23.07 -10.39 -7.53
CA GLU A 238 22.47 -11.34 -8.48
C GLU A 238 22.72 -12.79 -8.08
N ASN A 239 22.69 -13.15 -6.81
CA ASN A 239 22.83 -14.54 -6.40
C ASN A 239 22.02 -14.84 -5.14
N SER A 240 20.72 -15.01 -5.31
CA SER A 240 19.95 -15.93 -4.47
C SER A 240 18.88 -16.59 -5.34
N LYS A 241 19.22 -17.79 -5.79
CA LYS A 241 18.25 -18.75 -6.32
C LYS A 241 17.34 -19.22 -5.22
#